data_e9bbaca71ae318de05386fe037868889
#
_entry.id   e9bbaca71ae318de05386fe037868889
#
_cell.length_a   1.000
_cell.length_b   1.000
_cell.length_c   1.000
_cell.angle_alpha   90.00
_cell.angle_beta   90.00
_cell.angle_gamma   90.00
#
_symmetry.space_group_name_H-M   'P 1'
#
loop_
_entity.id
_entity.type
_entity.pdbx_description
1 polymer ?
#
loop_
_entity_poly.entity_id
_entity_poly.type
_entity_poly.pdbx_seq_one_letter_code
_entity_poly.pdbx_strand_id
1 'polypeptide(L)'
;PLDPDLLAVFVDGKYVELREADKLRSACIYLAIGLGRDGKKRVLSCIARPGRENLEDWKSVLRGLIERGLRRVMIFIQDDFSGLLPISQSFFPNADVQLCAVHLQRNAKTHLSKTDSAEFQQRWRAIKSSWDVEVGNRQFEELCDRFAKASPSWMGELRKKRQHYLAFLKYPEPMRKSFSTTNVVEAINGQLEIMRRNSGGYFHSEQTLKFKLGLAISSLEDGRWRTLARGIASALPQLNALFQSRFEQTR
;
A
#
# COMPACT_ATOMS: atom_id res chain seq x y z
N PRO A 1 17.25 4.61 -14.09
CA PRO A 1 15.90 4.73 -14.67
C PRO A 1 14.98 3.64 -14.13
N LEU A 2 13.69 3.96 -14.00
CA LEU A 2 12.66 2.99 -13.67
C LEU A 2 12.00 2.46 -14.95
N ASP A 3 11.33 1.30 -14.82
CA ASP A 3 10.40 0.84 -15.85
C ASP A 3 9.26 1.86 -15.98
N PRO A 4 8.91 2.33 -17.18
CA PRO A 4 7.83 3.29 -17.35
C PRO A 4 6.45 2.73 -17.02
N ASP A 5 6.30 1.42 -16.98
CA ASP A 5 5.03 0.71 -16.92
C ASP A 5 4.97 -0.26 -15.75
N LEU A 6 4.08 -0.02 -14.82
CA LEU A 6 3.90 -0.89 -13.67
C LEU A 6 2.43 -1.33 -13.52
N LEU A 7 2.24 -2.61 -13.21
CA LEU A 7 0.93 -3.17 -12.87
C LEU A 7 0.43 -2.60 -11.53
N ALA A 8 1.33 -2.44 -10.56
CA ALA A 8 0.97 -1.87 -9.26
C ALA A 8 2.13 -1.10 -8.63
N VAL A 9 1.80 -0.08 -7.85
CA VAL A 9 2.71 0.59 -6.93
C VAL A 9 2.12 0.53 -5.52
N PHE A 10 2.90 0.05 -4.56
CA PHE A 10 2.55 -0.03 -3.15
C PHE A 10 3.36 1.00 -2.39
N VAL A 11 2.71 1.85 -1.61
CA VAL A 11 3.40 2.83 -0.75
C VAL A 11 2.94 2.70 0.69
N ASP A 12 3.88 2.95 1.60
CA ASP A 12 3.63 2.89 3.04
C ASP A 12 4.68 3.71 3.79
N GLY A 13 4.26 4.39 4.86
CA GLY A 13 5.14 5.10 5.79
C GLY A 13 5.45 4.24 7.01
N LYS A 14 6.73 4.10 7.37
CA LYS A 14 7.15 3.34 8.56
C LYS A 14 7.93 4.21 9.52
N TYR A 15 7.44 4.35 10.75
CA TYR A 15 8.16 5.03 11.82
C TYR A 15 9.27 4.17 12.41
N VAL A 16 10.41 4.81 12.62
CA VAL A 16 11.57 4.24 13.31
C VAL A 16 12.17 5.29 14.25
N GLU A 17 12.97 4.83 15.20
CA GLU A 17 13.74 5.68 16.08
C GLU A 17 15.22 5.65 15.70
N LEU A 18 15.81 6.83 15.55
CA LEU A 18 17.23 7.06 15.31
C LEU A 18 17.87 7.65 16.56
N ARG A 19 19.08 7.24 16.88
CA ARG A 19 19.89 7.90 17.91
C ARG A 19 20.82 8.91 17.25
N GLU A 20 20.66 10.17 17.60
CA GLU A 20 21.51 11.27 17.17
C GLU A 20 21.96 12.07 18.38
N ALA A 21 23.27 12.25 18.54
CA ALA A 21 23.85 13.03 19.64
C ALA A 21 23.23 12.69 21.02
N ASP A 22 23.16 11.38 21.35
CA ASP A 22 22.58 10.81 22.58
C ASP A 22 21.07 11.03 22.80
N LYS A 23 20.35 11.51 21.81
CA LYS A 23 18.88 11.62 21.83
C LYS A 23 18.24 10.68 20.82
N LEU A 24 17.10 10.10 21.21
CA LEU A 24 16.25 9.38 20.28
C LEU A 24 15.38 10.37 19.52
N ARG A 25 15.37 10.27 18.20
CA ARG A 25 14.53 11.05 17.30
C ARG A 25 13.72 10.14 16.41
N SER A 26 12.45 10.48 16.23
CA SER A 26 11.60 9.79 15.28
C SER A 26 11.99 10.14 13.85
N ALA A 27 11.96 9.14 12.98
CA ALA A 27 12.06 9.29 11.53
C ALA A 27 10.98 8.48 10.84
N CYS A 28 10.55 8.94 9.67
CA CYS A 28 9.65 8.19 8.80
C CYS A 28 10.41 7.65 7.60
N ILE A 29 10.24 6.37 7.32
CA ILE A 29 10.74 5.72 6.11
C ILE A 29 9.59 5.68 5.12
N TYR A 30 9.78 6.32 3.97
CA TYR A 30 8.86 6.34 2.85
C TYR A 30 9.24 5.23 1.88
N LEU A 31 8.40 4.21 1.77
CA LEU A 31 8.63 3.04 0.92
C LEU A 31 7.70 3.08 -0.29
N ALA A 32 8.25 2.83 -1.46
CA ALA A 32 7.50 2.57 -2.68
C ALA A 32 8.02 1.32 -3.36
N ILE A 33 7.13 0.35 -3.61
CA ILE A 33 7.45 -0.94 -4.25
C ILE A 33 6.61 -1.07 -5.51
N GLY A 34 7.23 -1.41 -6.62
CA GLY A 34 6.57 -1.66 -7.89
C GLY A 34 6.37 -3.15 -8.17
N LEU A 35 5.26 -3.48 -8.81
CA LEU A 35 5.02 -4.76 -9.48
C LEU A 35 5.11 -4.52 -10.99
N GLY A 36 6.16 -5.04 -11.61
CA GLY A 36 6.39 -4.91 -13.05
C GLY A 36 5.42 -5.75 -13.90
N ARG A 37 5.39 -5.46 -15.20
CA ARG A 37 4.64 -6.26 -16.18
C ARG A 37 5.19 -7.68 -16.33
N ASP A 38 6.40 -7.92 -15.87
CA ASP A 38 7.03 -9.25 -15.74
C ASP A 38 6.60 -10.01 -14.48
N GLY A 39 5.75 -9.39 -13.64
CA GLY A 39 5.28 -9.94 -12.37
C GLY A 39 6.28 -9.89 -11.23
N LYS A 40 7.46 -9.31 -11.42
CA LYS A 40 8.47 -9.17 -10.38
C LYS A 40 8.26 -7.91 -9.56
N LYS A 41 8.59 -8.00 -8.27
CA LYS A 41 8.58 -6.87 -7.36
C LYS A 41 9.94 -6.21 -7.31
N ARG A 42 9.95 -4.87 -7.23
CA ARG A 42 11.18 -4.06 -7.13
C ARG A 42 10.95 -2.88 -6.22
N VAL A 43 11.94 -2.53 -5.42
CA VAL A 43 11.88 -1.31 -4.61
C VAL A 43 12.13 -0.10 -5.52
N LEU A 44 11.13 0.76 -5.64
CA LEU A 44 11.20 1.96 -6.46
C LEU A 44 11.83 3.13 -5.69
N SER A 45 11.49 3.25 -4.40
CA SER A 45 12.01 4.27 -3.49
C SER A 45 12.01 3.75 -2.06
N CYS A 46 13.05 4.13 -1.33
CA CYS A 46 13.17 3.89 0.10
C CYS A 46 13.96 5.05 0.71
N ILE A 47 13.26 6.01 1.30
CA ILE A 47 13.84 7.27 1.80
C ILE A 47 13.46 7.43 3.27
N ALA A 48 14.45 7.63 4.14
CA ALA A 48 14.24 8.01 5.52
C ALA A 48 14.26 9.54 5.64
N ARG A 49 13.31 10.10 6.38
CA ARG A 49 13.24 11.53 6.71
C ARG A 49 13.06 11.72 8.21
N PRO A 50 13.75 12.69 8.84
CA PRO A 50 13.52 13.03 10.23
C PRO A 50 12.09 13.52 10.45
N GLY A 51 11.53 13.18 11.63
CA GLY A 51 10.21 13.66 12.03
C GLY A 51 9.06 12.73 11.66
N ARG A 52 7.87 13.32 11.57
CA ARG A 52 6.63 12.61 11.26
C ARG A 52 6.38 12.55 9.76
N GLU A 53 5.62 11.55 9.35
CA GLU A 53 5.08 11.44 7.99
C GLU A 53 4.32 12.71 7.60
N ASN A 54 4.58 13.20 6.38
CA ASN A 54 3.96 14.42 5.86
C ASN A 54 3.77 14.35 4.34
N LEU A 55 2.91 15.24 3.82
CA LEU A 55 2.53 15.26 2.40
C LEU A 55 3.64 15.77 1.48
N GLU A 56 4.50 16.65 1.94
CA GLU A 56 5.59 17.20 1.11
C GLU A 56 6.64 16.12 0.80
N ASP A 57 6.96 15.30 1.79
CA ASP A 57 7.83 14.15 1.56
C ASP A 57 7.21 13.15 0.59
N TRP A 58 5.88 12.86 0.71
CA TRP A 58 5.18 12.01 -0.26
C TRP A 58 5.19 12.61 -1.67
N LYS A 59 4.94 13.91 -1.83
CA LYS A 59 5.07 14.58 -3.13
C LYS A 59 6.47 14.45 -3.70
N SER A 60 7.50 14.61 -2.86
CA SER A 60 8.90 14.44 -3.26
C SER A 60 9.18 13.01 -3.73
N VAL A 61 8.69 12.00 -3.01
CA VAL A 61 8.82 10.59 -3.40
C VAL A 61 8.17 10.34 -4.75
N LEU A 62 6.89 10.73 -4.93
CA LEU A 62 6.15 10.48 -6.16
C LEU A 62 6.75 11.22 -7.36
N ARG A 63 7.19 12.49 -7.17
CA ARG A 63 7.90 13.24 -8.20
C ARG A 63 9.18 12.53 -8.62
N GLY A 64 9.97 12.06 -7.66
CA GLY A 64 11.20 11.30 -7.92
C GLY A 64 10.95 9.99 -8.69
N LEU A 65 9.79 9.33 -8.55
CA LEU A 65 9.43 8.19 -9.39
C LEU A 65 9.23 8.61 -10.84
N ILE A 66 8.53 9.72 -11.09
CA ILE A 66 8.28 10.26 -12.43
C ILE A 66 9.59 10.73 -13.09
N GLU A 67 10.43 11.48 -12.36
CA GLU A 67 11.73 11.95 -12.83
C GLU A 67 12.66 10.79 -13.25
N ARG A 68 12.55 9.65 -12.55
CA ARG A 68 13.30 8.43 -12.85
C ARG A 68 12.68 7.57 -13.96
N GLY A 69 11.58 7.99 -14.56
CA GLY A 69 11.02 7.41 -15.77
C GLY A 69 9.67 6.69 -15.61
N LEU A 70 9.11 6.54 -14.41
CA LEU A 70 7.78 5.94 -14.23
C LEU A 70 6.71 6.82 -14.91
N ARG A 71 5.85 6.21 -15.74
CA ARG A 71 4.82 6.92 -16.51
C ARG A 71 3.41 6.38 -16.29
N ARG A 72 3.24 5.06 -16.33
CA ARG A 72 1.92 4.41 -16.31
C ARG A 72 1.86 3.42 -15.16
N VAL A 73 0.87 3.58 -14.30
CA VAL A 73 0.58 2.69 -13.16
C VAL A 73 -0.88 2.26 -13.28
N MET A 74 -1.16 0.96 -13.24
CA MET A 74 -2.53 0.47 -13.35
C MET A 74 -3.30 0.60 -12.03
N ILE A 75 -2.66 0.27 -10.89
CA ILE A 75 -3.24 0.47 -9.55
C ILE A 75 -2.18 0.98 -8.57
N PHE A 76 -2.57 1.94 -7.74
CA PHE A 76 -1.76 2.52 -6.67
C PHE A 76 -2.36 2.10 -5.32
N ILE A 77 -1.60 1.41 -4.48
CA ILE A 77 -2.05 0.89 -3.19
C ILE A 77 -1.36 1.68 -2.07
N GLN A 78 -2.13 2.31 -1.20
CA GLN A 78 -1.65 3.16 -0.11
C GLN A 78 -2.51 3.01 1.14
N ASP A 79 -2.05 3.56 2.26
CA ASP A 79 -2.92 3.77 3.42
C ASP A 79 -3.85 4.99 3.22
N ASP A 80 -4.75 5.22 4.17
CA ASP A 80 -5.64 6.39 4.18
C ASP A 80 -5.00 7.56 4.95
N PHE A 81 -3.70 7.82 4.69
CA PHE A 81 -3.03 9.00 5.25
C PHE A 81 -3.68 10.27 4.71
N SER A 82 -3.99 11.20 5.62
CA SER A 82 -4.76 12.40 5.30
C SER A 82 -4.10 13.22 4.18
N GLY A 83 -4.82 13.41 3.07
CA GLY A 83 -4.37 14.17 1.90
C GLY A 83 -3.50 13.40 0.90
N LEU A 84 -3.10 12.15 1.17
CA LEU A 84 -2.29 11.36 0.23
C LEU A 84 -3.09 10.92 -1.00
N LEU A 85 -4.37 10.58 -0.83
CA LEU A 85 -5.24 10.15 -1.93
C LEU A 85 -5.30 11.15 -3.09
N PRO A 86 -5.63 12.44 -2.90
CA PRO A 86 -5.65 13.41 -3.99
C PRO A 86 -4.26 13.65 -4.61
N ILE A 87 -3.18 13.51 -3.83
CA ILE A 87 -1.81 13.62 -4.34
C ILE A 87 -1.53 12.47 -5.31
N SER A 88 -1.76 11.21 -4.89
CA SER A 88 -1.54 10.04 -5.74
C SER A 88 -2.35 10.13 -7.03
N GLN A 89 -3.60 10.59 -6.98
CA GLN A 89 -4.45 10.80 -8.15
C GLN A 89 -3.91 11.91 -9.07
N SER A 90 -3.33 12.97 -8.53
CA SER A 90 -2.76 14.06 -9.34
C SER A 90 -1.49 13.64 -10.08
N PHE A 91 -0.66 12.77 -9.47
CA PHE A 91 0.56 12.25 -10.09
C PHE A 91 0.30 11.11 -11.08
N PHE A 92 -0.72 10.29 -10.82
CA PHE A 92 -1.10 9.12 -11.62
C PHE A 92 -2.61 9.10 -11.90
N PRO A 93 -3.13 10.04 -12.72
CA PRO A 93 -4.57 10.24 -12.89
C PRO A 93 -5.29 9.04 -13.51
N ASN A 94 -4.59 8.20 -14.26
CA ASN A 94 -5.14 7.01 -14.90
C ASN A 94 -4.99 5.74 -14.06
N ALA A 95 -4.41 5.83 -12.86
CA ALA A 95 -4.31 4.71 -11.95
C ALA A 95 -5.58 4.57 -11.11
N ASP A 96 -6.06 3.34 -10.89
CA ASP A 96 -6.95 3.11 -9.76
C ASP A 96 -6.17 3.35 -8.46
N VAL A 97 -6.82 3.93 -7.44
CA VAL A 97 -6.22 4.04 -6.12
C VAL A 97 -6.97 3.13 -5.16
N GLN A 98 -6.25 2.22 -4.52
CA GLN A 98 -6.74 1.32 -3.49
C GLN A 98 -6.26 1.78 -2.12
N LEU A 99 -7.19 1.96 -1.19
CA LEU A 99 -6.88 2.18 0.22
C LEU A 99 -6.70 0.86 0.96
N CYS A 100 -5.65 0.75 1.76
CA CYS A 100 -5.22 -0.49 2.39
C CYS A 100 -6.26 -1.05 3.37
N ALA A 101 -6.71 -2.27 3.11
CA ALA A 101 -7.68 -2.97 3.96
C ALA A 101 -7.15 -3.32 5.37
N VAL A 102 -5.83 -3.46 5.54
CA VAL A 102 -5.23 -3.68 6.87
C VAL A 102 -5.36 -2.43 7.73
N HIS A 103 -5.08 -1.26 7.16
CA HIS A 103 -5.26 0.03 7.85
C HIS A 103 -6.74 0.30 8.16
N LEU A 104 -7.65 0.00 7.21
CA LEU A 104 -9.09 0.06 7.48
C LEU A 104 -9.49 -0.79 8.69
N GLN A 105 -9.00 -2.03 8.78
CA GLN A 105 -9.33 -2.93 9.90
C GLN A 105 -8.68 -2.49 11.23
N ARG A 106 -7.51 -1.83 11.19
CA ARG A 106 -6.91 -1.19 12.37
C ARG A 106 -7.76 -0.01 12.82
N ASN A 107 -8.20 0.83 11.89
CA ASN A 107 -9.08 1.97 12.19
C ASN A 107 -10.43 1.53 12.76
N ALA A 108 -10.99 0.40 12.32
CA ALA A 108 -12.21 -0.15 12.90
C ALA A 108 -12.08 -0.39 14.41
N LYS A 109 -10.90 -0.79 14.92
CA LYS A 109 -10.65 -1.01 16.35
C LYS A 109 -10.61 0.29 17.17
N THR A 110 -10.37 1.43 16.53
CA THR A 110 -10.35 2.74 17.20
C THR A 110 -11.70 3.45 17.18
N HIS A 111 -12.54 3.12 16.19
CA HIS A 111 -13.84 3.76 15.98
C HIS A 111 -15.04 2.95 16.48
N LEU A 112 -14.86 1.65 16.73
CA LEU A 112 -15.92 0.73 17.13
C LEU A 112 -15.57 0.01 18.43
N SER A 113 -16.60 -0.50 19.11
CA SER A 113 -16.42 -1.40 20.25
C SER A 113 -15.67 -2.67 19.84
N LYS A 114 -15.13 -3.42 20.80
CA LYS A 114 -14.44 -4.69 20.53
C LYS A 114 -15.33 -5.68 19.76
N THR A 115 -16.61 -5.77 20.15
CA THR A 115 -17.60 -6.65 19.51
C THR A 115 -17.93 -6.19 18.10
N ASP A 116 -18.24 -4.89 17.93
CA ASP A 116 -18.55 -4.33 16.60
C ASP A 116 -17.35 -4.39 15.66
N SER A 117 -16.14 -4.17 16.17
CA SER A 117 -14.91 -4.32 15.37
C SER A 117 -14.69 -5.76 14.88
N ALA A 118 -15.04 -6.76 15.69
CA ALA A 118 -14.97 -8.16 15.26
C ALA A 118 -16.01 -8.46 14.17
N GLU A 119 -17.25 -7.97 14.32
CA GLU A 119 -18.30 -8.10 13.29
C GLU A 119 -17.91 -7.33 12.01
N PHE A 120 -17.37 -6.11 12.13
CA PHE A 120 -16.86 -5.34 10.99
C PHE A 120 -15.83 -6.14 10.19
N GLN A 121 -14.87 -6.77 10.87
CA GLN A 121 -13.85 -7.58 10.22
C GLN A 121 -14.43 -8.81 9.51
N GLN A 122 -15.48 -9.44 10.09
CA GLN A 122 -16.17 -10.56 9.46
C GLN A 122 -16.89 -10.13 8.18
N ARG A 123 -17.66 -9.02 8.23
CA ARG A 123 -18.33 -8.45 7.05
C ARG A 123 -17.35 -8.01 5.98
N TRP A 124 -16.22 -7.41 6.38
CA TRP A 124 -15.16 -7.03 5.47
C TRP A 124 -14.53 -8.24 4.75
N ARG A 125 -14.38 -9.37 5.44
CA ARG A 125 -13.92 -10.62 4.78
C ARG A 125 -14.91 -11.09 3.71
N ALA A 126 -16.20 -11.00 3.94
CA ALA A 126 -17.22 -11.33 2.97
C ALA A 126 -17.12 -10.42 1.72
N ILE A 127 -16.95 -9.10 1.92
CA ILE A 127 -16.72 -8.14 0.83
C ILE A 127 -15.49 -8.52 0.00
N LYS A 128 -14.38 -8.87 0.64
CA LYS A 128 -13.15 -9.29 -0.06
C LYS A 128 -13.32 -10.57 -0.89
N SER A 129 -14.26 -11.41 -0.52
CA SER A 129 -14.60 -12.65 -1.22
C SER A 129 -15.73 -12.46 -2.25
N SER A 130 -16.20 -11.23 -2.48
CA SER A 130 -17.23 -10.93 -3.46
C SER A 130 -16.79 -11.35 -4.86
N TRP A 131 -17.67 -11.99 -5.60
CA TRP A 131 -17.37 -12.47 -6.94
C TRP A 131 -17.36 -11.33 -7.99
N ASP A 132 -18.09 -10.23 -7.74
CA ASP A 132 -18.07 -9.03 -8.59
C ASP A 132 -18.09 -7.71 -7.79
N VAL A 133 -17.95 -6.61 -8.52
CA VAL A 133 -17.90 -5.25 -7.98
C VAL A 133 -19.24 -4.79 -7.41
N GLU A 134 -20.36 -5.16 -8.03
CA GLU A 134 -21.70 -4.74 -7.61
C GLU A 134 -22.10 -5.38 -6.29
N VAL A 135 -21.86 -6.68 -6.16
CA VAL A 135 -22.05 -7.40 -4.89
C VAL A 135 -21.18 -6.79 -3.80
N GLY A 136 -19.91 -6.51 -4.09
CA GLY A 136 -19.01 -5.86 -3.15
C GLY A 136 -19.50 -4.47 -2.72
N ASN A 137 -20.01 -3.67 -3.66
CA ASN A 137 -20.58 -2.35 -3.38
C ASN A 137 -21.80 -2.44 -2.44
N ARG A 138 -22.73 -3.34 -2.73
CA ARG A 138 -23.91 -3.57 -1.88
C ARG A 138 -23.53 -3.99 -0.47
N GLN A 139 -22.66 -5.00 -0.35
CA GLN A 139 -22.18 -5.46 0.96
C GLN A 139 -21.43 -4.36 1.73
N PHE A 140 -20.73 -3.46 1.05
CA PHE A 140 -20.06 -2.33 1.68
C PHE A 140 -21.07 -1.30 2.22
N GLU A 141 -22.15 -1.00 1.48
CA GLU A 141 -23.22 -0.13 1.99
C GLU A 141 -23.92 -0.77 3.21
N GLU A 142 -24.26 -2.06 3.15
CA GLU A 142 -24.84 -2.80 4.28
C GLU A 142 -23.91 -2.77 5.52
N LEU A 143 -22.59 -2.88 5.32
CA LEU A 143 -21.60 -2.73 6.38
C LEU A 143 -21.65 -1.32 6.97
N CYS A 144 -21.67 -0.28 6.14
CA CYS A 144 -21.75 1.10 6.61
C CYS A 144 -23.07 1.40 7.35
N ASP A 145 -24.19 0.89 6.85
CA ASP A 145 -25.50 1.02 7.50
C ASP A 145 -25.53 0.36 8.87
N ARG A 146 -24.97 -0.84 8.99
CA ARG A 146 -24.90 -1.60 10.24
C ARG A 146 -24.19 -0.81 11.36
N PHE A 147 -23.14 -0.07 11.03
CA PHE A 147 -22.35 0.67 12.02
C PHE A 147 -22.60 2.18 12.01
N ALA A 148 -23.56 2.67 11.22
CA ALA A 148 -23.86 4.11 11.12
C ALA A 148 -24.22 4.75 12.46
N LYS A 149 -24.94 4.04 13.35
CA LYS A 149 -25.29 4.53 14.69
C LYS A 149 -24.10 4.51 15.65
N ALA A 150 -23.21 3.54 15.52
CA ALA A 150 -22.05 3.38 16.41
C ALA A 150 -20.95 4.42 16.10
N SER A 151 -20.75 4.74 14.81
CA SER A 151 -19.73 5.70 14.37
C SER A 151 -20.17 6.45 13.11
N PRO A 152 -21.10 7.43 13.21
CA PRO A 152 -21.71 8.09 12.06
C PRO A 152 -20.70 8.79 11.16
N SER A 153 -19.78 9.55 11.75
CA SER A 153 -18.76 10.32 11.02
C SER A 153 -17.82 9.41 10.24
N TRP A 154 -17.32 8.35 10.88
CA TRP A 154 -16.40 7.42 10.23
C TRP A 154 -17.09 6.63 9.09
N MET A 155 -18.33 6.17 9.29
CA MET A 155 -19.10 5.51 8.23
C MET A 155 -19.36 6.46 7.05
N GLY A 156 -19.62 7.74 7.32
CA GLY A 156 -19.74 8.77 6.28
C GLY A 156 -18.45 8.93 5.46
N GLU A 157 -17.29 8.95 6.10
CA GLU A 157 -16.00 9.02 5.42
C GLU A 157 -15.70 7.74 4.62
N LEU A 158 -16.04 6.57 5.14
CA LEU A 158 -15.88 5.32 4.40
C LEU A 158 -16.72 5.32 3.11
N ARG A 159 -17.98 5.77 3.16
CA ARG A 159 -18.84 5.89 1.97
C ARG A 159 -18.27 6.80 0.90
N LYS A 160 -17.74 7.98 1.28
CA LYS A 160 -17.10 8.91 0.35
C LYS A 160 -15.91 8.26 -0.39
N LYS A 161 -15.19 7.37 0.28
CA LYS A 161 -14.00 6.69 -0.23
C LYS A 161 -14.28 5.26 -0.74
N ARG A 162 -15.56 4.83 -0.82
CA ARG A 162 -15.95 3.47 -1.20
C ARG A 162 -15.22 2.93 -2.41
N GLN A 163 -15.19 3.71 -3.50
CA GLN A 163 -14.53 3.31 -4.74
C GLN A 163 -13.04 2.97 -4.57
N HIS A 164 -12.37 3.61 -3.59
CA HIS A 164 -10.96 3.39 -3.29
C HIS A 164 -10.75 2.23 -2.32
N TYR A 165 -11.71 1.89 -1.48
CA TYR A 165 -11.65 0.69 -0.66
C TYR A 165 -11.96 -0.58 -1.45
N LEU A 166 -12.71 -0.48 -2.54
CA LEU A 166 -13.17 -1.59 -3.37
C LEU A 166 -12.48 -1.69 -4.73
N ALA A 167 -11.48 -0.85 -5.03
CA ALA A 167 -10.80 -0.83 -6.32
C ALA A 167 -10.19 -2.20 -6.69
N PHE A 168 -9.73 -2.97 -5.70
CA PHE A 168 -9.17 -4.32 -5.89
C PHE A 168 -10.16 -5.31 -6.54
N LEU A 169 -11.48 -5.11 -6.40
CA LEU A 169 -12.50 -5.98 -6.99
C LEU A 169 -12.52 -5.94 -8.53
N LYS A 170 -12.00 -4.88 -9.14
CA LYS A 170 -11.86 -4.75 -10.60
C LYS A 170 -10.81 -5.69 -11.20
N TYR A 171 -10.02 -6.35 -10.36
CA TYR A 171 -8.86 -7.14 -10.76
C TYR A 171 -9.10 -8.63 -10.63
N PRO A 172 -8.33 -9.50 -11.33
CA PRO A 172 -8.45 -10.94 -11.24
C PRO A 172 -8.39 -11.44 -9.80
N GLU A 173 -9.23 -12.42 -9.48
CA GLU A 173 -9.42 -12.95 -8.12
C GLU A 173 -8.08 -13.31 -7.44
N PRO A 174 -7.10 -13.99 -8.08
CA PRO A 174 -5.84 -14.33 -7.42
C PRO A 174 -5.03 -13.10 -6.95
N MET A 175 -5.29 -11.91 -7.53
CA MET A 175 -4.60 -10.67 -7.17
C MET A 175 -5.32 -9.84 -6.12
N ARG A 176 -6.61 -10.05 -5.89
CA ARG A 176 -7.42 -9.23 -4.98
C ARG A 176 -6.85 -9.16 -3.57
N LYS A 177 -6.35 -10.30 -3.05
CA LYS A 177 -5.68 -10.34 -1.74
C LYS A 177 -4.44 -9.44 -1.70
N SER A 178 -3.63 -9.46 -2.76
CA SER A 178 -2.40 -8.65 -2.85
C SER A 178 -2.71 -7.17 -3.08
N PHE A 179 -3.68 -6.86 -3.94
CA PHE A 179 -4.03 -5.48 -4.27
C PHE A 179 -4.87 -4.78 -3.20
N SER A 180 -5.53 -5.52 -2.30
CA SER A 180 -6.30 -4.92 -1.21
C SER A 180 -5.44 -4.43 -0.03
N THR A 181 -4.14 -4.67 -0.02
CA THR A 181 -3.27 -4.38 1.15
C THR A 181 -1.87 -3.94 0.75
N THR A 182 -1.18 -3.28 1.67
CA THR A 182 0.26 -2.95 1.56
C THR A 182 1.17 -4.08 2.10
N ASN A 183 0.70 -5.32 2.18
CA ASN A 183 1.47 -6.45 2.73
C ASN A 183 2.81 -6.70 2.01
N VAL A 184 2.96 -6.24 0.78
CA VAL A 184 4.23 -6.28 0.06
C VAL A 184 5.28 -5.43 0.78
N VAL A 185 4.88 -4.27 1.29
CA VAL A 185 5.73 -3.37 2.08
C VAL A 185 6.02 -3.97 3.46
N GLU A 186 5.07 -4.70 4.04
CA GLU A 186 5.26 -5.37 5.34
C GLU A 186 6.43 -6.37 5.34
N ALA A 187 6.82 -6.91 4.18
CA ALA A 187 8.00 -7.77 4.08
C ALA A 187 9.29 -7.03 4.43
N ILE A 188 9.46 -5.79 3.96
CA ILE A 188 10.60 -4.92 4.34
C ILE A 188 10.45 -4.49 5.79
N ASN A 189 9.26 -4.06 6.20
CA ASN A 189 8.98 -3.63 7.56
C ASN A 189 9.28 -4.71 8.59
N GLY A 190 8.99 -5.98 8.27
CA GLY A 190 9.30 -7.12 9.12
C GLY A 190 10.81 -7.34 9.31
N GLN A 191 11.60 -7.24 8.24
CA GLN A 191 13.06 -7.34 8.33
C GLN A 191 13.66 -6.18 9.12
N LEU A 192 13.18 -4.95 8.88
CA LEU A 192 13.60 -3.78 9.63
C LEU A 192 13.29 -3.92 11.13
N GLU A 193 12.14 -4.47 11.48
CA GLU A 193 11.76 -4.67 12.87
C GLU A 193 12.68 -5.69 13.57
N ILE A 194 13.06 -6.76 12.89
CA ILE A 194 14.06 -7.72 13.40
C ILE A 194 15.40 -7.02 13.62
N MET A 195 15.87 -6.25 12.63
CA MET A 195 17.12 -5.51 12.72
C MET A 195 17.11 -4.45 13.83
N ARG A 196 15.98 -3.77 14.03
CA ARG A 196 15.77 -2.80 15.10
C ARG A 196 15.86 -3.45 16.48
N ARG A 197 15.15 -4.56 16.68
CA ARG A 197 15.20 -5.33 17.95
C ARG A 197 16.61 -5.78 18.27
N ASN A 198 17.33 -6.31 17.28
CA ASN A 198 18.72 -6.75 17.43
C ASN A 198 19.71 -5.59 17.68
N SER A 199 19.26 -4.34 17.53
CA SER A 199 20.05 -3.12 17.75
C SER A 199 19.63 -2.36 19.01
N GLY A 200 18.93 -3.00 19.94
CA GLY A 200 18.51 -2.35 21.20
C GLY A 200 17.25 -1.49 21.07
N GLY A 201 16.44 -1.69 20.02
CA GLY A 201 15.15 -1.02 19.84
C GLY A 201 15.18 0.22 18.95
N TYR A 202 16.33 0.67 18.50
CA TYR A 202 16.53 1.85 17.65
C TYR A 202 17.68 1.61 16.65
N PHE A 203 17.86 2.53 15.70
CA PHE A 203 19.04 2.57 14.83
C PHE A 203 20.03 3.60 15.32
N HIS A 204 21.32 3.23 15.38
CA HIS A 204 22.36 4.07 15.96
C HIS A 204 22.69 5.33 15.14
N SER A 205 22.33 5.37 13.87
CA SER A 205 22.48 6.53 12.99
C SER A 205 21.62 6.36 11.73
N GLU A 206 21.42 7.45 11.00
CA GLU A 206 20.79 7.41 9.67
C GLU A 206 21.59 6.53 8.69
N GLN A 207 22.91 6.56 8.78
CA GLN A 207 23.79 5.73 7.94
C GLN A 207 23.59 4.24 8.24
N THR A 208 23.51 3.86 9.53
CA THR A 208 23.19 2.47 9.93
C THR A 208 21.82 2.04 9.42
N LEU A 209 20.82 2.91 9.50
CA LEU A 209 19.49 2.64 8.97
C LEU A 209 19.54 2.42 7.45
N LYS A 210 20.19 3.32 6.69
CA LYS A 210 20.34 3.19 5.23
C LYS A 210 21.03 1.89 4.82
N PHE A 211 22.11 1.54 5.53
CA PHE A 211 22.82 0.27 5.28
C PHE A 211 21.92 -0.95 5.53
N LYS A 212 21.20 -0.98 6.66
CA LYS A 212 20.28 -2.08 6.99
C LYS A 212 19.09 -2.15 6.04
N LEU A 213 18.56 -1.03 5.59
CA LEU A 213 17.56 -0.96 4.52
C LEU A 213 18.07 -1.58 3.22
N GLY A 214 19.28 -1.21 2.80
CA GLY A 214 19.91 -1.79 1.62
C GLY A 214 20.03 -3.31 1.71
N LEU A 215 20.47 -3.84 2.85
CA LEU A 215 20.55 -5.29 3.09
C LEU A 215 19.16 -5.96 3.03
N ALA A 216 18.14 -5.35 3.65
CA ALA A 216 16.78 -5.88 3.64
C ALA A 216 16.21 -5.95 2.22
N ILE A 217 16.43 -4.89 1.43
CA ILE A 217 15.99 -4.80 0.04
C ILE A 217 16.69 -5.86 -0.81
N SER A 218 18.03 -5.92 -0.78
CA SER A 218 18.82 -6.90 -1.53
C SER A 218 18.40 -8.34 -1.19
N SER A 219 18.25 -8.64 0.10
CA SER A 219 17.78 -9.97 0.57
C SER A 219 16.41 -10.35 -0.01
N LEU A 220 15.51 -9.39 -0.21
CA LEU A 220 14.19 -9.67 -0.79
C LEU A 220 14.24 -9.77 -2.30
N GLU A 221 14.93 -8.86 -2.99
CA GLU A 221 15.01 -8.82 -4.45
C GLU A 221 15.80 -10.00 -5.02
N ASP A 222 16.94 -10.34 -4.40
CA ASP A 222 17.77 -11.48 -4.80
C ASP A 222 17.22 -12.82 -4.32
N GLY A 223 16.36 -12.81 -3.31
CA GLY A 223 15.75 -13.97 -2.71
C GLY A 223 14.27 -14.16 -3.08
N ARG A 224 13.40 -13.86 -2.12
CA ARG A 224 11.96 -14.18 -2.19
C ARG A 224 11.22 -13.53 -3.36
N TRP A 225 11.65 -12.35 -3.82
CA TRP A 225 10.99 -11.62 -4.92
C TRP A 225 11.52 -11.97 -6.31
N ARG A 226 12.58 -12.78 -6.36
CA ARG A 226 13.14 -13.28 -7.62
C ARG A 226 12.18 -14.22 -8.35
N THR A 227 11.40 -14.99 -7.58
CA THR A 227 10.39 -15.91 -8.13
C THR A 227 9.00 -15.31 -8.05
N LEU A 228 8.17 -15.57 -9.06
CA LEU A 228 6.79 -15.13 -9.10
C LEU A 228 5.97 -15.88 -8.04
N ALA A 229 5.21 -15.15 -7.23
CA ALA A 229 4.20 -15.79 -6.38
C ALA A 229 3.12 -16.44 -7.25
N ARG A 230 2.60 -17.61 -6.84
CA ARG A 230 1.61 -18.38 -7.62
C ARG A 230 0.42 -17.53 -8.09
N GLY A 231 -0.14 -16.69 -7.22
CA GLY A 231 -1.27 -15.82 -7.58
C GLY A 231 -0.90 -14.77 -8.63
N ILE A 232 0.34 -14.26 -8.62
CA ILE A 232 0.82 -13.34 -9.67
C ILE A 232 0.98 -14.10 -10.98
N ALA A 233 1.65 -15.26 -10.97
CA ALA A 233 1.89 -16.04 -12.17
C ALA A 233 0.59 -16.42 -12.90
N SER A 234 -0.45 -16.84 -12.16
CA SER A 234 -1.75 -17.21 -12.74
C SER A 234 -2.52 -16.01 -13.29
N ALA A 235 -2.40 -14.83 -12.69
CA ALA A 235 -3.14 -13.64 -13.10
C ALA A 235 -2.38 -12.76 -14.11
N LEU A 236 -1.09 -12.99 -14.33
CA LEU A 236 -0.22 -12.09 -15.09
C LEU A 236 -0.70 -11.84 -16.53
N PRO A 237 -1.17 -12.85 -17.29
CA PRO A 237 -1.72 -12.61 -18.63
C PRO A 237 -2.93 -11.67 -18.62
N GLN A 238 -3.86 -11.88 -17.67
CA GLN A 238 -5.05 -11.02 -17.52
C GLN A 238 -4.69 -9.60 -17.08
N LEU A 239 -3.73 -9.44 -16.17
CA LEU A 239 -3.24 -8.13 -15.75
C LEU A 239 -2.60 -7.37 -16.90
N ASN A 240 -1.78 -8.02 -17.71
CA ASN A 240 -1.18 -7.41 -18.90
C ASN A 240 -2.23 -7.03 -19.94
N ALA A 241 -3.26 -7.85 -20.16
CA ALA A 241 -4.36 -7.51 -21.06
C ALA A 241 -5.16 -6.29 -20.54
N LEU A 242 -5.44 -6.21 -19.24
CA LEU A 242 -6.06 -5.03 -18.62
C LEU A 242 -5.18 -3.78 -18.77
N PHE A 243 -3.88 -3.91 -18.59
CA PHE A 243 -2.93 -2.81 -18.77
C PHE A 243 -2.96 -2.30 -20.21
N GLN A 244 -2.89 -3.20 -21.20
CA GLN A 244 -2.96 -2.86 -22.63
C GLN A 244 -4.28 -2.17 -22.97
N SER A 245 -5.41 -2.73 -22.52
CA SER A 245 -6.72 -2.14 -22.73
C SER A 245 -6.81 -0.71 -22.18
N ARG A 246 -6.22 -0.44 -21.01
CA ARG A 246 -6.27 0.89 -20.38
C ARG A 246 -5.34 1.92 -21.01
N PHE A 247 -4.15 1.52 -21.42
CA PHE A 247 -3.09 2.45 -21.77
C PHE A 247 -2.61 2.39 -23.24
N GLU A 248 -2.95 1.36 -23.98
CA GLU A 248 -2.43 1.14 -25.33
C GLU A 248 -3.52 1.19 -26.43
N GLN A 249 -4.83 1.20 -26.06
CA GLN A 249 -5.93 1.29 -27.04
C GLN A 249 -6.29 2.73 -27.49
N THR A 250 -5.53 3.74 -27.07
CA THR A 250 -5.72 5.11 -27.53
C THR A 250 -4.70 5.45 -28.61
N ARG A 251 -4.86 4.87 -29.78
CA ARG A 251 -4.28 5.36 -31.05
C ARG A 251 -5.37 5.49 -32.10
#